data_85546fa67bb49055dd7c0220004dcef1
#
_entry.id   85546fa67bb49055dd7c0220004dcef1
#
_cell.length_a   1.000
_cell.length_b   1.000
_cell.length_c   1.000
_cell.angle_alpha   90.00
_cell.angle_beta   90.00
_cell.angle_gamma   90.00
#
_symmetry.space_group_name_H-M   'P 1'
#
loop_
_entity.id
_entity.type
_entity.pdbx_description
1 polymer ?
#
loop_
_entity_poly.entity_id
_entity_poly.type
_entity_poly.pdbx_seq_one_letter_code
_entity_poly.pdbx_strand_id
1 'polypeptide(L)'
;MKKNLLIAAIALMAVAFVSCQKDGVYNPKHKIAKVYNEWTTTTVTTDESGSRTVTDVQNPYVAQEWTWGDKTLSSVLNKASDGKVLETISYTYDDKNRISGSSCGSEKAEYVYNDDKKLQSIKITDGPDYTMTIEITYDGKVPASVKTVSSYSFKNLSTFAKSVIPSYISEAIEAEQMHSKATVSSTYNSTIEWDGKNISQVVTTGENGYKYTTNYEYDGKANPFKGMYTNMDEDYDVAYSKNNVIKKTVSRVDGNETRTIVTEYAYEYDGKMPSKITYTNEDEETILGVNYKRTYVHVTTYEYTK
;
A
#
# COMPACT_ATOMS: atom_id res chain seq x y z
N MET A 1 29.16 28.38 32.58
CA MET A 1 29.03 26.91 32.38
C MET A 1 27.62 26.32 32.61
N LYS A 2 26.72 26.90 33.41
CA LYS A 2 25.37 26.33 33.66
C LYS A 2 24.35 26.51 32.51
N LYS A 3 24.50 27.49 31.63
CA LYS A 3 23.59 27.72 30.50
C LYS A 3 23.75 26.72 29.34
N ASN A 4 24.97 26.22 29.12
CA ASN A 4 25.24 25.29 28.03
C ASN A 4 24.79 23.82 28.36
N LEU A 5 24.65 23.50 29.67
CA LEU A 5 24.12 22.19 30.09
C LEU A 5 22.61 22.09 29.87
N LEU A 6 21.89 23.22 29.99
CA LEU A 6 20.43 23.24 29.80
C LEU A 6 20.05 23.07 28.31
N ILE A 7 20.82 23.65 27.40
CA ILE A 7 20.61 23.53 25.95
C ILE A 7 20.93 22.10 25.49
N ALA A 8 21.96 21.45 26.04
CA ALA A 8 22.28 20.06 25.75
C ALA A 8 21.18 19.10 26.25
N ALA A 9 20.59 19.35 27.44
CA ALA A 9 19.49 18.54 27.97
C ALA A 9 18.19 18.70 27.16
N ILE A 10 17.88 19.89 26.65
CA ILE A 10 16.71 20.13 25.77
C ILE A 10 16.94 19.47 24.40
N ALA A 11 18.14 19.50 23.85
CA ALA A 11 18.47 18.81 22.59
C ALA A 11 18.40 17.28 22.75
N LEU A 12 18.79 16.71 23.90
CA LEU A 12 18.64 15.28 24.16
C LEU A 12 17.18 14.85 24.37
N MET A 13 16.30 15.69 24.92
CA MET A 13 14.87 15.39 25.06
C MET A 13 14.12 15.48 23.73
N ALA A 14 14.56 16.27 22.77
CA ALA A 14 13.95 16.34 21.44
C ALA A 14 14.19 15.08 20.58
N VAL A 15 15.18 14.25 20.93
CA VAL A 15 15.49 12.98 20.22
C VAL A 15 14.67 11.80 20.76
N ALA A 16 14.02 11.92 21.91
CA ALA A 16 13.34 10.82 22.59
C ALA A 16 11.89 10.56 22.13
N PHE A 17 11.35 11.31 21.17
CA PHE A 17 10.00 11.11 20.63
C PHE A 17 9.95 10.51 19.23
N VAL A 18 11.03 9.90 18.76
CA VAL A 18 10.90 8.91 17.69
C VAL A 18 10.34 7.66 18.35
N SER A 19 9.02 7.50 18.31
CA SER A 19 8.36 6.24 18.62
C SER A 19 9.15 5.14 17.90
N CYS A 20 9.93 4.34 18.64
CA CYS A 20 10.44 3.07 18.14
C CYS A 20 9.24 2.15 17.98
N GLN A 21 8.50 2.32 16.92
CA GLN A 21 7.41 1.42 16.58
C GLN A 21 8.07 0.05 16.35
N LYS A 22 7.73 -0.90 17.22
CA LYS A 22 8.23 -2.27 17.10
C LYS A 22 7.63 -2.88 15.85
N ASP A 23 8.40 -3.66 15.14
CA ASP A 23 7.95 -4.36 13.94
C ASP A 23 6.66 -5.13 14.20
N GLY A 24 5.66 -4.96 13.34
CA GLY A 24 4.33 -5.57 13.45
C GLY A 24 3.42 -5.00 14.54
N VAL A 25 3.85 -3.98 15.30
CA VAL A 25 2.99 -3.29 16.28
C VAL A 25 2.51 -1.98 15.68
N TYR A 26 1.24 -1.92 15.31
CA TYR A 26 0.59 -0.70 14.84
C TYR A 26 -0.35 -0.16 15.93
N ASN A 27 0.09 0.85 16.64
CA ASN A 27 -0.68 1.52 17.68
C ASN A 27 -0.47 3.05 17.59
N PRO A 28 -1.07 3.71 16.59
CA PRO A 28 -0.92 5.13 16.40
C PRO A 28 -1.58 5.91 17.54
N LYS A 29 -1.02 7.09 17.88
CA LYS A 29 -1.60 7.98 18.88
C LYS A 29 -3.00 8.47 18.47
N HIS A 30 -3.19 8.74 17.19
CA HIS A 30 -4.46 9.13 16.60
C HIS A 30 -4.97 7.95 15.76
N LYS A 31 -6.03 7.33 16.23
CA LYS A 31 -6.62 6.14 15.62
C LYS A 31 -7.62 6.57 14.56
N ILE A 32 -7.53 6.02 13.36
CA ILE A 32 -8.53 6.26 12.31
C ILE A 32 -9.86 5.67 12.79
N ALA A 33 -10.94 6.41 12.66
CA ALA A 33 -12.31 5.93 12.90
C ALA A 33 -13.02 5.59 11.59
N LYS A 34 -12.90 6.51 10.60
CA LYS A 34 -13.49 6.32 9.28
C LYS A 34 -12.57 6.82 8.18
N VAL A 35 -12.73 6.20 7.03
CA VAL A 35 -12.12 6.63 5.77
C VAL A 35 -13.25 6.96 4.80
N TYR A 36 -13.17 8.14 4.20
CA TYR A 36 -14.09 8.57 3.15
C TYR A 36 -13.33 8.60 1.84
N ASN A 37 -13.93 8.05 0.79
CA ASN A 37 -13.40 8.10 -0.56
C ASN A 37 -14.33 8.88 -1.47
N GLU A 38 -13.74 9.64 -2.38
CA GLU A 38 -14.37 10.24 -3.55
C GLU A 38 -13.43 10.12 -4.74
N TRP A 39 -13.96 10.06 -5.94
CA TRP A 39 -13.12 10.02 -7.14
C TRP A 39 -13.77 10.73 -8.33
N THR A 40 -12.91 11.19 -9.22
CA THR A 40 -13.32 11.78 -10.50
C THR A 40 -12.47 11.19 -11.61
N THR A 41 -13.12 10.67 -12.65
CA THR A 41 -12.44 10.22 -13.86
C THR A 41 -12.83 11.15 -15.00
N THR A 42 -11.84 11.75 -15.64
CA THR A 42 -12.02 12.55 -16.85
C THR A 42 -11.38 11.83 -18.04
N THR A 43 -12.18 11.51 -19.04
CA THR A 43 -11.71 10.89 -20.29
C THR A 43 -11.84 11.90 -21.42
N VAL A 44 -10.73 12.21 -22.08
CA VAL A 44 -10.70 12.99 -23.32
C VAL A 44 -10.44 12.03 -24.48
N THR A 45 -11.38 11.93 -25.39
CA THR A 45 -11.25 11.13 -26.62
C THR A 45 -11.00 12.10 -27.78
N THR A 46 -9.94 11.87 -28.56
CA THR A 46 -9.59 12.68 -29.73
C THR A 46 -9.48 11.80 -30.97
N ASP A 47 -10.24 12.13 -32.00
CA ASP A 47 -10.24 11.50 -33.31
C ASP A 47 -10.25 12.54 -34.43
N GLU A 48 -10.40 12.10 -35.68
CA GLU A 48 -10.48 12.98 -36.86
C GLU A 48 -11.66 13.97 -36.81
N SER A 49 -12.72 13.68 -36.04
CA SER A 49 -13.90 14.54 -35.87
C SER A 49 -13.74 15.61 -34.79
N GLY A 50 -12.69 15.51 -33.98
CA GLY A 50 -12.36 16.44 -32.89
C GLY A 50 -12.20 15.76 -31.51
N SER A 51 -12.30 16.56 -30.45
CA SER A 51 -12.14 16.06 -29.06
C SER A 51 -13.46 16.06 -28.31
N ARG A 52 -13.74 15.00 -27.59
CA ARG A 52 -14.87 14.85 -26.66
C ARG A 52 -14.37 14.58 -25.25
N THR A 53 -14.94 15.25 -24.26
CA THR A 53 -14.64 15.03 -22.84
C THR A 53 -15.85 14.42 -22.14
N VAL A 54 -15.62 13.39 -21.33
CA VAL A 54 -16.58 12.77 -20.41
C VAL A 54 -15.98 12.79 -19.02
N THR A 55 -16.78 13.19 -18.03
CA THR A 55 -16.35 13.20 -16.61
C THR A 55 -17.35 12.41 -15.79
N ASP A 56 -16.85 11.39 -15.08
CA ASP A 56 -17.59 10.60 -14.11
C ASP A 56 -17.14 10.99 -12.70
N VAL A 57 -18.09 11.22 -11.81
CA VAL A 57 -17.83 11.68 -10.43
C VAL A 57 -18.52 10.76 -9.44
N GLN A 58 -17.75 10.23 -8.50
CA GLN A 58 -18.26 9.59 -7.31
C GLN A 58 -18.17 10.56 -6.13
N ASN A 59 -19.32 10.95 -5.58
CA ASN A 59 -19.40 11.80 -4.41
C ASN A 59 -18.78 11.10 -3.18
N PRO A 60 -18.33 11.87 -2.16
CA PRO A 60 -17.77 11.32 -0.95
C PRO A 60 -18.70 10.33 -0.27
N TYR A 61 -18.16 9.18 0.12
CA TYR A 61 -18.87 8.15 0.88
C TYR A 61 -17.95 7.52 1.93
N VAL A 62 -18.53 6.93 2.97
CA VAL A 62 -17.77 6.16 3.96
C VAL A 62 -17.30 4.86 3.31
N ALA A 63 -16.03 4.80 2.96
CA ALA A 63 -15.42 3.61 2.37
C ALA A 63 -15.03 2.58 3.43
N GLN A 64 -14.56 3.05 4.61
CA GLN A 64 -14.15 2.17 5.69
C GLN A 64 -14.60 2.69 7.06
N GLU A 65 -14.92 1.75 7.96
CA GLU A 65 -15.09 1.99 9.40
C GLU A 65 -14.14 1.10 10.19
N TRP A 66 -13.34 1.71 11.08
CA TRP A 66 -12.29 1.05 11.84
C TRP A 66 -12.70 0.86 13.28
N THR A 67 -12.61 -0.37 13.79
CA THR A 67 -12.90 -0.71 15.18
C THR A 67 -11.60 -1.03 15.92
N TRP A 68 -11.37 -0.33 17.02
CA TRP A 68 -10.18 -0.46 17.83
C TRP A 68 -10.48 -1.12 19.18
N GLY A 69 -9.59 -2.03 19.61
CA GLY A 69 -9.41 -2.37 21.01
C GLY A 69 -8.55 -1.31 21.72
N ASP A 70 -8.10 -1.61 22.93
CA ASP A 70 -7.28 -0.67 23.71
C ASP A 70 -6.02 -0.23 22.96
N LYS A 71 -5.31 -1.18 22.35
CA LYS A 71 -3.99 -0.96 21.74
C LYS A 71 -3.89 -1.41 20.28
N THR A 72 -4.85 -2.15 19.79
CA THR A 72 -4.78 -2.82 18.50
C THR A 72 -6.02 -2.56 17.68
N LEU A 73 -5.89 -2.59 16.36
CA LEU A 73 -6.99 -2.54 15.42
C LEU A 73 -7.72 -3.89 15.44
N SER A 74 -9.01 -3.91 15.77
CA SER A 74 -9.80 -5.15 15.85
C SER A 74 -10.38 -5.55 14.50
N SER A 75 -10.93 -4.59 13.75
CA SER A 75 -11.51 -4.85 12.43
C SER A 75 -11.60 -3.59 11.58
N VAL A 76 -11.70 -3.81 10.27
CA VAL A 76 -12.03 -2.80 9.26
C VAL A 76 -13.24 -3.31 8.48
N LEU A 77 -14.27 -2.48 8.41
CA LEU A 77 -15.48 -2.71 7.63
C LEU A 77 -15.39 -1.94 6.33
N ASN A 78 -15.29 -2.62 5.19
CA ASN A 78 -15.28 -2.01 3.86
C ASN A 78 -16.69 -1.87 3.31
N LYS A 79 -17.01 -0.72 2.73
CA LYS A 79 -18.34 -0.37 2.21
C LYS A 79 -18.29 0.11 0.76
N ALA A 80 -19.35 -0.21 0.02
CA ALA A 80 -19.61 0.39 -1.28
C ALA A 80 -20.16 1.82 -1.14
N SER A 81 -20.20 2.55 -2.25
CA SER A 81 -20.71 3.93 -2.30
C SER A 81 -22.21 4.07 -1.95
N ASP A 82 -22.97 3.00 -2.05
CA ASP A 82 -24.38 2.92 -1.61
C ASP A 82 -24.52 2.61 -0.11
N GLY A 83 -23.40 2.47 0.61
CA GLY A 83 -23.34 2.14 2.03
C GLY A 83 -23.43 0.65 2.37
N LYS A 84 -23.59 -0.22 1.35
CA LYS A 84 -23.63 -1.67 1.55
C LYS A 84 -22.26 -2.16 2.02
N VAL A 85 -22.27 -3.02 3.04
CA VAL A 85 -21.07 -3.72 3.50
C VAL A 85 -20.62 -4.68 2.42
N LEU A 86 -19.37 -4.52 1.99
CA LEU A 86 -18.70 -5.41 1.04
C LEU A 86 -18.03 -6.56 1.79
N GLU A 87 -17.24 -6.21 2.81
CA GLU A 87 -16.48 -7.19 3.59
C GLU A 87 -16.11 -6.63 4.98
N THR A 88 -15.72 -7.52 5.88
CA THR A 88 -15.17 -7.19 7.19
C THR A 88 -13.86 -7.93 7.37
N ILE A 89 -12.77 -7.20 7.51
CA ILE A 89 -11.45 -7.75 7.81
C ILE A 89 -11.27 -7.73 9.33
N SER A 90 -10.99 -8.88 9.93
CA SER A 90 -10.71 -9.03 11.36
C SER A 90 -9.25 -9.33 11.59
N TYR A 91 -8.69 -8.85 12.71
CA TYR A 91 -7.27 -8.94 13.04
C TYR A 91 -7.04 -9.66 14.36
N THR A 92 -5.97 -10.46 14.41
CA THR A 92 -5.49 -11.13 15.63
C THR A 92 -4.06 -10.72 15.92
N TYR A 93 -3.69 -10.83 17.20
CA TYR A 93 -2.39 -10.35 17.70
C TYR A 93 -1.76 -11.37 18.65
N ASP A 94 -0.44 -11.38 18.70
CA ASP A 94 0.32 -12.14 19.66
C ASP A 94 0.37 -11.47 21.06
N ASP A 95 1.03 -12.11 22.01
CA ASP A 95 1.21 -11.62 23.39
C ASP A 95 1.98 -10.29 23.49
N LYS A 96 2.62 -9.85 22.40
CA LYS A 96 3.40 -8.60 22.29
C LYS A 96 2.64 -7.52 21.51
N ASN A 97 1.37 -7.74 21.19
CA ASN A 97 0.51 -6.92 20.35
C ASN A 97 1.05 -6.73 18.91
N ARG A 98 1.81 -7.70 18.37
CA ARG A 98 2.16 -7.75 16.95
C ARG A 98 1.03 -8.45 16.21
N ILE A 99 0.72 -7.98 15.01
CA ILE A 99 -0.25 -8.67 14.16
C ILE A 99 0.21 -10.13 13.95
N SER A 100 -0.65 -11.08 14.25
CA SER A 100 -0.39 -12.51 14.05
C SER A 100 -1.28 -13.12 12.98
N GLY A 101 -2.42 -12.47 12.67
CA GLY A 101 -3.33 -12.91 11.64
C GLY A 101 -4.34 -11.85 11.23
N SER A 102 -4.89 -12.03 10.04
CA SER A 102 -6.09 -11.33 9.58
C SER A 102 -6.98 -12.31 8.81
N SER A 103 -8.27 -12.00 8.72
CA SER A 103 -9.24 -12.85 8.01
C SER A 103 -10.40 -12.06 7.44
N CYS A 104 -10.92 -12.54 6.31
CA CYS A 104 -12.13 -12.05 5.65
C CYS A 104 -12.88 -13.25 5.02
N GLY A 105 -14.02 -13.64 5.58
CA GLY A 105 -14.72 -14.83 5.13
C GLY A 105 -13.87 -16.10 5.26
N SER A 106 -13.61 -16.79 4.15
CA SER A 106 -12.74 -17.98 4.08
C SER A 106 -11.26 -17.65 3.98
N GLU A 107 -10.93 -16.43 3.57
CA GLU A 107 -9.54 -15.98 3.40
C GLU A 107 -8.88 -15.67 4.74
N LYS A 108 -7.62 -16.07 4.87
CA LYS A 108 -6.81 -15.85 6.09
C LYS A 108 -5.39 -15.47 5.72
N ALA A 109 -4.79 -14.60 6.52
CA ALA A 109 -3.37 -14.31 6.48
C ALA A 109 -2.74 -14.60 7.85
N GLU A 110 -1.60 -15.27 7.85
CA GLU A 110 -0.79 -15.58 9.03
C GLU A 110 0.56 -14.86 8.92
N TYR A 111 0.97 -14.18 10.01
CA TYR A 111 2.20 -13.38 10.07
C TYR A 111 3.21 -14.05 10.98
N VAL A 112 4.38 -14.35 10.45
CA VAL A 112 5.46 -15.03 11.19
C VAL A 112 6.63 -14.06 11.38
N TYR A 113 7.16 -14.03 12.60
CA TYR A 113 8.30 -13.19 12.99
C TYR A 113 9.52 -14.06 13.30
N ASN A 114 10.70 -13.59 12.89
CA ASN A 114 11.98 -14.23 13.19
C ASN A 114 12.44 -13.94 14.64
N ASP A 115 13.57 -14.53 15.04
CA ASP A 115 14.17 -14.35 16.38
C ASP A 115 14.53 -12.89 16.68
N ASP A 116 14.87 -12.10 15.66
CA ASP A 116 15.11 -10.66 15.75
C ASP A 116 13.81 -9.83 15.87
N LYS A 117 12.64 -10.50 15.92
CA LYS A 117 11.30 -9.90 16.02
C LYS A 117 10.89 -9.11 14.78
N LYS A 118 11.48 -9.38 13.63
CA LYS A 118 11.11 -8.80 12.33
C LYS A 118 10.13 -9.71 11.61
N LEU A 119 9.21 -9.14 10.84
CA LEU A 119 8.28 -9.90 10.02
C LEU A 119 9.06 -10.72 8.99
N GLN A 120 9.00 -12.04 9.11
CA GLN A 120 9.73 -12.98 8.25
C GLN A 120 8.88 -13.43 7.07
N SER A 121 7.61 -13.73 7.32
CA SER A 121 6.72 -14.16 6.24
C SER A 121 5.26 -13.83 6.53
N ILE A 122 4.48 -13.75 5.45
CA ILE A 122 3.03 -13.70 5.47
C ILE A 122 2.55 -14.86 4.60
N LYS A 123 1.62 -15.68 5.13
CA LYS A 123 0.97 -16.74 4.38
C LYS A 123 -0.50 -16.42 4.23
N ILE A 124 -0.99 -16.30 3.00
CA ILE A 124 -2.39 -16.07 2.67
C ILE A 124 -2.98 -17.40 2.16
N THR A 125 -4.17 -17.76 2.63
CA THR A 125 -4.90 -18.95 2.21
C THR A 125 -6.37 -18.62 1.96
N ASP A 126 -6.97 -19.28 0.96
CA ASP A 126 -8.42 -19.31 0.73
C ASP A 126 -8.83 -20.75 0.40
N GLY A 127 -9.46 -21.41 1.40
CA GLY A 127 -9.76 -22.82 1.32
C GLY A 127 -8.51 -23.72 1.18
N PRO A 128 -8.65 -24.95 0.67
CA PRO A 128 -7.55 -25.90 0.54
C PRO A 128 -6.67 -25.65 -0.69
N ASP A 129 -7.21 -24.97 -1.70
CA ASP A 129 -6.59 -24.93 -3.05
C ASP A 129 -5.76 -23.69 -3.29
N TYR A 130 -5.91 -22.66 -2.45
CA TYR A 130 -5.23 -21.39 -2.62
C TYR A 130 -4.23 -21.12 -1.49
N THR A 131 -2.99 -20.88 -1.86
CA THR A 131 -1.95 -20.41 -0.94
C THR A 131 -1.02 -19.44 -1.65
N MET A 132 -0.77 -18.29 -0.99
CA MET A 132 0.31 -17.38 -1.33
C MET A 132 1.23 -17.23 -0.13
N THR A 133 2.53 -17.28 -0.36
CA THR A 133 3.54 -17.04 0.69
C THR A 133 4.43 -15.88 0.26
N ILE A 134 4.62 -14.93 1.16
CA ILE A 134 5.50 -13.77 1.03
C ILE A 134 6.62 -13.97 2.03
N GLU A 135 7.86 -14.07 1.58
CA GLU A 135 9.06 -14.24 2.41
C GLU A 135 9.91 -12.98 2.33
N ILE A 136 10.31 -12.43 3.48
CA ILE A 136 11.04 -11.17 3.59
C ILE A 136 12.45 -11.45 4.09
N THR A 137 13.45 -11.01 3.35
CA THR A 137 14.86 -11.07 3.73
C THR A 137 15.35 -9.68 4.12
N TYR A 138 16.21 -9.59 5.12
CA TYR A 138 16.70 -8.33 5.67
C TYR A 138 18.20 -8.16 5.45
N ASP A 139 18.62 -6.93 5.15
CA ASP A 139 19.99 -6.46 5.35
C ASP A 139 20.02 -5.58 6.60
N GLY A 140 20.69 -6.05 7.65
CA GLY A 140 20.67 -5.41 8.96
C GLY A 140 19.25 -5.20 9.48
N LYS A 141 18.76 -3.95 9.49
CA LYS A 141 17.44 -3.59 10.07
C LYS A 141 16.33 -3.35 9.02
N VAL A 142 16.66 -3.35 7.75
CA VAL A 142 15.72 -3.01 6.68
C VAL A 142 15.44 -4.21 5.78
N PRO A 143 14.24 -4.38 5.24
CA PRO A 143 13.97 -5.35 4.19
C PRO A 143 14.87 -5.13 2.98
N ALA A 144 15.52 -6.18 2.49
CA ALA A 144 16.38 -6.15 1.32
C ALA A 144 15.72 -6.82 0.11
N SER A 145 14.97 -7.91 0.35
CA SER A 145 14.25 -8.58 -0.71
C SER A 145 12.97 -9.22 -0.21
N VAL A 146 12.04 -9.41 -1.13
CA VAL A 146 10.78 -10.12 -0.91
C VAL A 146 10.62 -11.16 -2.01
N LYS A 147 10.33 -12.40 -1.60
CA LYS A 147 9.94 -13.47 -2.51
C LYS A 147 8.49 -13.82 -2.29
N THR A 148 7.69 -13.79 -3.34
CA THR A 148 6.29 -14.16 -3.30
C THR A 148 6.07 -15.40 -4.15
N VAL A 149 5.47 -16.43 -3.57
CA VAL A 149 5.13 -17.67 -4.25
C VAL A 149 3.63 -17.91 -4.11
N SER A 150 2.96 -18.09 -5.22
CA SER A 150 1.56 -18.49 -5.28
C SER A 150 1.41 -19.90 -5.81
N SER A 151 0.58 -20.71 -5.17
CA SER A 151 0.31 -22.11 -5.59
C SER A 151 -0.77 -22.22 -6.65
N TYR A 152 -1.42 -21.12 -7.04
CA TYR A 152 -2.51 -21.12 -8.01
C TYR A 152 -2.43 -19.92 -8.93
N SER A 153 -2.89 -20.08 -10.18
CA SER A 153 -2.99 -18.94 -11.09
C SER A 153 -4.21 -18.10 -10.68
N PHE A 154 -3.91 -16.89 -10.26
CA PHE A 154 -4.95 -15.90 -9.99
C PHE A 154 -5.67 -15.53 -11.28
N LYS A 155 -6.98 -15.56 -11.25
CA LYS A 155 -7.74 -14.78 -12.22
C LYS A 155 -7.89 -13.32 -11.77
N ASN A 156 -7.94 -13.06 -10.48
CA ASN A 156 -7.90 -11.72 -9.85
C ASN A 156 -7.48 -11.87 -8.38
N LEU A 157 -6.63 -10.99 -7.89
CA LEU A 157 -6.38 -10.86 -6.45
C LEU A 157 -7.68 -10.39 -5.77
N SER A 158 -8.06 -11.03 -4.66
CA SER A 158 -9.16 -10.54 -3.85
C SER A 158 -8.81 -9.22 -3.18
N THR A 159 -9.80 -8.43 -2.79
CA THR A 159 -9.61 -7.20 -2.00
C THR A 159 -8.87 -7.51 -0.70
N PHE A 160 -9.18 -8.64 -0.04
CA PHE A 160 -8.45 -9.08 1.15
C PHE A 160 -6.98 -9.34 0.86
N ALA A 161 -6.64 -10.10 -0.19
CA ALA A 161 -5.25 -10.36 -0.56
C ALA A 161 -4.50 -9.05 -0.84
N LYS A 162 -5.09 -8.12 -1.60
CA LYS A 162 -4.52 -6.78 -1.85
C LYS A 162 -4.30 -5.97 -0.57
N SER A 163 -5.17 -6.11 0.44
CA SER A 163 -5.01 -5.42 1.71
C SER A 163 -3.84 -5.95 2.55
N VAL A 164 -3.28 -7.10 2.21
CA VAL A 164 -2.20 -7.78 2.97
C VAL A 164 -0.85 -7.68 2.27
N ILE A 165 -0.83 -7.71 0.93
CA ILE A 165 0.42 -7.70 0.14
C ILE A 165 0.83 -6.27 -0.22
N PRO A 166 2.16 -5.99 -0.32
CA PRO A 166 2.64 -4.70 -0.82
C PRO A 166 2.16 -4.43 -2.25
N SER A 167 1.82 -3.17 -2.60
CA SER A 167 1.24 -2.83 -3.89
C SER A 167 2.18 -3.11 -5.07
N TYR A 168 3.48 -2.97 -4.91
CA TYR A 168 4.45 -3.34 -5.96
C TYR A 168 4.42 -4.84 -6.33
N ILE A 169 3.89 -5.70 -5.44
CA ILE A 169 3.65 -7.12 -5.73
C ILE A 169 2.30 -7.30 -6.41
N SER A 170 1.23 -6.68 -5.87
CA SER A 170 -0.11 -6.79 -6.48
C SER A 170 -0.14 -6.23 -7.89
N GLU A 171 0.50 -5.11 -8.14
CA GLU A 171 0.64 -4.50 -9.47
C GLU A 171 1.39 -5.43 -10.46
N ALA A 172 2.48 -6.08 -10.02
CA ALA A 172 3.21 -7.02 -10.85
C ALA A 172 2.35 -8.26 -11.19
N ILE A 173 1.62 -8.79 -10.21
CA ILE A 173 0.70 -9.92 -10.41
C ILE A 173 -0.40 -9.54 -11.40
N GLU A 174 -1.09 -8.43 -11.20
CA GLU A 174 -2.19 -7.99 -12.06
C GLU A 174 -1.75 -7.69 -13.49
N ALA A 175 -0.60 -7.06 -13.65
CA ALA A 175 -0.08 -6.77 -14.97
C ALA A 175 0.33 -8.03 -15.75
N GLU A 176 0.87 -9.07 -15.09
CA GLU A 176 1.14 -10.36 -15.75
C GLU A 176 -0.15 -11.08 -16.14
N GLN A 177 -1.19 -11.00 -15.32
CA GLN A 177 -2.48 -11.63 -15.60
C GLN A 177 -3.16 -11.11 -16.86
N MET A 178 -2.98 -9.83 -17.18
CA MET A 178 -3.50 -9.25 -18.43
C MET A 178 -2.86 -9.88 -19.70
N HIS A 179 -1.71 -10.55 -19.57
CA HIS A 179 -0.91 -11.06 -20.70
C HIS A 179 -0.69 -12.57 -20.71
N SER A 180 -0.98 -13.29 -19.62
CA SER A 180 -0.74 -14.73 -19.53
C SER A 180 -2.02 -15.56 -19.52
N LYS A 181 -2.03 -16.66 -20.27
CA LYS A 181 -2.97 -17.75 -20.04
C LYS A 181 -2.55 -18.44 -18.74
N ALA A 182 -3.52 -18.62 -17.83
CA ALA A 182 -3.38 -19.19 -16.49
C ALA A 182 -2.18 -20.15 -16.28
N THR A 183 -1.26 -19.78 -15.41
CA THR A 183 -0.21 -20.63 -14.86
C THR A 183 -0.65 -21.25 -13.53
N VAL A 184 -0.17 -22.45 -13.23
CA VAL A 184 -0.57 -23.21 -12.03
C VAL A 184 0.16 -22.69 -10.78
N SER A 185 1.25 -21.94 -10.94
CA SER A 185 2.08 -21.38 -9.88
C SER A 185 2.84 -20.19 -10.43
N SER A 186 3.05 -19.17 -9.62
CA SER A 186 3.85 -17.99 -10.00
C SER A 186 4.79 -17.58 -8.88
N THR A 187 6.00 -17.19 -9.26
CA THR A 187 7.01 -16.67 -8.34
C THR A 187 7.41 -15.26 -8.74
N TYR A 188 7.39 -14.33 -7.76
CA TYR A 188 7.86 -12.97 -7.92
C TYR A 188 9.01 -12.72 -6.96
N ASN A 189 10.08 -12.11 -7.46
CA ASN A 189 11.25 -11.75 -6.67
C ASN A 189 11.40 -10.22 -6.70
N SER A 190 11.36 -9.59 -5.55
CA SER A 190 11.54 -8.14 -5.41
C SER A 190 12.83 -7.84 -4.68
N THR A 191 13.61 -6.89 -5.19
CA THR A 191 14.76 -6.29 -4.49
C THR A 191 14.40 -4.87 -4.09
N ILE A 192 14.83 -4.44 -2.90
CA ILE A 192 14.45 -3.18 -2.30
C ILE A 192 15.70 -2.34 -2.07
N GLU A 193 15.71 -1.14 -2.63
CA GLU A 193 16.76 -0.14 -2.41
C GLU A 193 16.26 0.95 -1.45
N TRP A 194 17.18 1.48 -0.64
CA TRP A 194 16.89 2.45 0.40
C TRP A 194 17.66 3.74 0.21
N ASP A 195 16.98 4.87 0.42
CA ASP A 195 17.60 6.17 0.67
C ASP A 195 17.34 6.57 2.13
N GLY A 196 18.36 6.43 2.96
CA GLY A 196 18.28 6.69 4.39
C GLY A 196 17.28 5.79 5.12
N LYS A 197 16.06 6.27 5.34
CA LYS A 197 14.97 5.55 6.08
C LYS A 197 13.73 5.32 5.23
N ASN A 198 13.82 5.57 3.93
CA ASN A 198 12.73 5.41 2.98
C ASN A 198 13.14 4.43 1.88
N ILE A 199 12.20 3.66 1.38
CA ILE A 199 12.40 2.83 0.18
C ILE A 199 12.54 3.78 -1.02
N SER A 200 13.66 3.75 -1.74
CA SER A 200 13.84 4.58 -2.95
C SER A 200 13.36 3.87 -4.20
N GLN A 201 13.60 2.56 -4.29
CA GLN A 201 13.23 1.76 -5.45
C GLN A 201 12.88 0.33 -5.03
N VAL A 202 11.93 -0.25 -5.74
CA VAL A 202 11.67 -1.69 -5.72
C VAL A 202 11.72 -2.21 -7.15
N VAL A 203 12.45 -3.30 -7.37
CA VAL A 203 12.48 -4.02 -8.64
C VAL A 203 11.87 -5.39 -8.45
N THR A 204 10.73 -5.65 -9.07
CA THR A 204 10.03 -6.94 -9.04
C THR A 204 10.18 -7.64 -10.38
N THR A 205 10.57 -8.91 -10.34
CA THR A 205 10.69 -9.77 -11.52
C THR A 205 9.80 -11.00 -11.37
N GLY A 206 8.92 -11.23 -12.35
CA GLY A 206 8.08 -12.42 -12.45
C GLY A 206 8.78 -13.58 -13.16
N GLU A 207 8.15 -14.75 -13.18
CA GLU A 207 8.69 -15.97 -13.85
C GLU A 207 8.85 -15.81 -15.37
N ASN A 208 8.00 -15.00 -16.00
CA ASN A 208 8.05 -14.73 -17.44
C ASN A 208 9.14 -13.72 -17.83
N GLY A 209 9.98 -13.29 -16.88
CA GLY A 209 11.05 -12.33 -17.12
C GLY A 209 10.58 -10.87 -17.19
N TYR A 210 9.29 -10.60 -16.99
CA TYR A 210 8.78 -9.24 -16.87
C TYR A 210 9.44 -8.54 -15.68
N LYS A 211 9.85 -7.30 -15.90
CA LYS A 211 10.49 -6.49 -14.88
C LYS A 211 9.64 -5.25 -14.61
N TYR A 212 9.28 -5.07 -13.34
CA TYR A 212 8.58 -3.91 -12.82
C TYR A 212 9.55 -3.13 -11.94
N THR A 213 9.69 -1.85 -12.19
CA THR A 213 10.52 -0.96 -11.37
C THR A 213 9.62 0.13 -10.79
N THR A 214 9.51 0.17 -9.47
CA THR A 214 8.75 1.19 -8.73
C THR A 214 9.72 2.11 -8.03
N ASN A 215 9.66 3.42 -8.34
CA ASN A 215 10.46 4.46 -7.71
C ASN A 215 9.55 5.35 -6.86
N TYR A 216 10.08 5.82 -5.71
CA TYR A 216 9.35 6.63 -4.76
C TYR A 216 10.07 7.94 -4.45
N GLU A 217 9.29 9.02 -4.35
CA GLU A 217 9.72 10.30 -3.81
C GLU A 217 8.92 10.61 -2.55
N TYR A 218 9.54 11.30 -1.58
CA TYR A 218 8.98 11.50 -0.25
C TYR A 218 8.96 12.96 0.16
N ASP A 219 7.99 13.30 1.02
CA ASP A 219 8.01 14.55 1.77
C ASP A 219 8.93 14.47 3.01
N GLY A 220 9.00 15.53 3.78
CA GLY A 220 9.75 15.55 5.05
C GLY A 220 8.93 15.12 6.27
N LYS A 221 7.65 14.76 6.12
CA LYS A 221 6.74 14.48 7.23
C LYS A 221 6.70 12.99 7.57
N ALA A 222 6.32 12.68 8.82
CA ALA A 222 6.27 11.30 9.28
C ALA A 222 5.09 10.56 8.64
N ASN A 223 5.35 9.35 8.15
CA ASN A 223 4.34 8.43 7.67
C ASN A 223 3.56 7.83 8.86
N PRO A 224 2.26 8.11 9.00
CA PRO A 224 1.44 7.60 10.10
C PRO A 224 1.14 6.10 9.97
N PHE A 225 1.29 5.52 8.77
CA PHE A 225 1.01 4.12 8.48
C PHE A 225 2.24 3.21 8.63
N LYS A 226 3.38 3.79 9.02
CA LYS A 226 4.59 3.01 9.26
C LYS A 226 4.35 1.90 10.29
N GLY A 227 4.73 0.66 9.91
CA GLY A 227 4.54 -0.53 10.76
C GLY A 227 3.15 -1.16 10.67
N MET A 228 2.27 -0.61 9.82
CA MET A 228 1.00 -1.22 9.48
C MET A 228 1.20 -2.25 8.37
N TYR A 229 1.17 -3.54 8.71
CA TYR A 229 1.37 -4.63 7.75
C TYR A 229 0.05 -5.24 7.25
N THR A 230 -1.03 -4.48 7.37
CA THR A 230 -2.37 -4.90 6.94
C THR A 230 -3.17 -3.68 6.53
N ASN A 231 -4.27 -3.88 5.80
CA ASN A 231 -5.05 -2.80 5.20
C ASN A 231 -4.16 -1.80 4.44
N MET A 232 -3.14 -2.35 3.78
CA MET A 232 -2.32 -1.61 2.85
C MET A 232 -3.19 -1.38 1.63
N ASP A 233 -3.94 -0.27 1.64
CA ASP A 233 -4.68 0.19 0.46
C ASP A 233 -3.73 0.25 -0.72
N GLU A 234 -4.22 0.07 -1.94
CA GLU A 234 -3.42 -0.10 -3.17
C GLU A 234 -2.30 0.94 -3.35
N ASP A 235 -2.37 2.04 -2.61
CA ASP A 235 -1.45 3.15 -2.69
C ASP A 235 -0.45 3.27 -1.52
N TYR A 236 -0.48 2.35 -0.53
CA TYR A 236 0.36 2.42 0.66
C TYR A 236 1.47 1.37 0.73
N ASP A 237 2.38 1.39 -0.24
CA ASP A 237 3.57 0.53 -0.23
C ASP A 237 4.56 0.78 0.90
N VAL A 238 4.20 1.60 1.87
CA VAL A 238 5.20 2.26 2.67
C VAL A 238 5.11 1.95 4.16
N ALA A 239 4.60 0.76 4.53
CA ALA A 239 4.64 0.31 5.92
C ALA A 239 6.06 0.39 6.54
N TYR A 240 7.08 0.34 5.73
CA TYR A 240 8.49 0.42 6.16
C TYR A 240 9.08 1.82 6.09
N SER A 241 8.59 2.70 5.22
CA SER A 241 9.18 4.03 5.00
C SER A 241 8.85 5.00 6.12
N LYS A 242 9.81 5.90 6.42
CA LYS A 242 9.67 6.89 7.49
C LYS A 242 8.73 8.04 7.12
N ASN A 243 8.76 8.44 5.87
CA ASN A 243 8.08 9.64 5.36
C ASN A 243 6.93 9.26 4.42
N ASN A 244 6.05 10.23 4.11
CA ASN A 244 4.94 10.02 3.19
C ASN A 244 5.43 10.07 1.75
N VAL A 245 4.93 9.16 0.91
CA VAL A 245 5.16 9.17 -0.53
C VAL A 245 4.44 10.36 -1.14
N ILE A 246 5.13 11.15 -1.96
CA ILE A 246 4.52 12.23 -2.75
C ILE A 246 4.50 11.93 -4.24
N LYS A 247 5.29 10.93 -4.68
CA LYS A 247 5.27 10.47 -6.06
C LYS A 247 5.71 9.02 -6.12
N LYS A 248 4.98 8.23 -6.91
CA LYS A 248 5.26 6.85 -7.26
C LYS A 248 5.34 6.74 -8.77
N THR A 249 6.42 6.15 -9.27
CA THR A 249 6.60 5.90 -10.71
C THR A 249 6.81 4.43 -10.93
N VAL A 250 5.89 3.78 -11.60
CA VAL A 250 5.96 2.36 -11.96
C VAL A 250 6.33 2.25 -13.43
N SER A 251 7.44 1.60 -13.73
CA SER A 251 7.89 1.31 -15.09
C SER A 251 7.88 -0.19 -15.32
N ARG A 252 7.19 -0.61 -16.35
CA ARG A 252 7.14 -1.99 -16.81
C ARG A 252 7.92 -2.12 -18.11
N VAL A 253 8.77 -3.12 -18.20
CA VAL A 253 9.46 -3.50 -19.44
C VAL A 253 8.92 -4.83 -19.90
N ASP A 254 8.38 -4.87 -21.14
CA ASP A 254 7.84 -6.03 -21.82
C ASP A 254 8.50 -6.12 -23.21
N GLY A 255 9.52 -6.96 -23.34
CA GLY A 255 10.33 -7.02 -24.55
C GLY A 255 10.99 -5.66 -24.86
N ASN A 256 10.57 -5.02 -25.95
CA ASN A 256 11.09 -3.72 -26.39
C ASN A 256 10.19 -2.54 -25.97
N GLU A 257 9.06 -2.80 -25.33
CA GLU A 257 8.13 -1.77 -24.90
C GLU A 257 8.32 -1.42 -23.44
N THR A 258 8.28 -0.13 -23.13
CA THR A 258 8.29 0.36 -21.75
C THR A 258 7.03 1.16 -21.52
N ARG A 259 6.21 0.75 -20.55
CA ARG A 259 5.07 1.53 -20.07
C ARG A 259 5.41 2.12 -18.71
N THR A 260 5.10 3.40 -18.53
CA THR A 260 5.34 4.11 -17.28
C THR A 260 4.03 4.71 -16.78
N ILE A 261 3.73 4.49 -15.50
CA ILE A 261 2.59 5.08 -14.79
C ILE A 261 3.16 5.94 -13.67
N VAL A 262 2.69 7.17 -13.58
CA VAL A 262 3.08 8.13 -12.53
C VAL A 262 1.86 8.43 -11.69
N THR A 263 1.98 8.27 -10.38
CA THR A 263 0.98 8.68 -9.40
C THR A 263 1.58 9.76 -8.50
N GLU A 264 0.91 10.90 -8.39
CA GLU A 264 1.30 12.01 -7.52
C GLU A 264 0.34 12.11 -6.35
N TYR A 265 0.88 12.38 -5.15
CA TYR A 265 0.13 12.45 -3.88
C TYR A 265 0.25 13.83 -3.26
N ALA A 266 -0.87 14.47 -3.01
CA ALA A 266 -0.95 15.73 -2.29
C ALA A 266 -1.64 15.51 -0.93
N TYR A 267 -1.02 15.99 0.15
CA TYR A 267 -1.50 15.80 1.52
C TYR A 267 -1.98 17.09 2.15
N GLU A 268 -3.16 17.05 2.76
CA GLU A 268 -3.59 18.02 3.76
C GLU A 268 -3.42 17.41 5.15
N TYR A 269 -3.05 18.23 6.14
CA TYR A 269 -2.72 17.74 7.47
C TYR A 269 -3.56 18.45 8.55
N ASP A 270 -4.02 17.67 9.53
CA ASP A 270 -4.42 18.17 10.82
C ASP A 270 -3.31 17.89 11.85
N GLY A 271 -2.59 18.94 12.24
CA GLY A 271 -1.38 18.81 13.05
C GLY A 271 -0.28 17.99 12.35
N LYS A 272 -0.06 16.76 12.82
CA LYS A 272 0.95 15.83 12.27
C LYS A 272 0.35 14.68 11.44
N MET A 273 -0.97 14.57 11.45
CA MET A 273 -1.67 13.48 10.79
C MET A 273 -2.25 13.94 9.45
N PRO A 274 -2.17 13.15 8.38
CA PRO A 274 -2.89 13.44 7.15
C PRO A 274 -4.40 13.45 7.44
N SER A 275 -5.06 14.55 7.14
CA SER A 275 -6.53 14.64 7.17
C SER A 275 -7.13 14.27 5.82
N LYS A 276 -6.37 14.52 4.76
CA LYS A 276 -6.80 14.23 3.39
C LYS A 276 -5.60 13.91 2.51
N ILE A 277 -5.77 12.95 1.62
CA ILE A 277 -4.81 12.61 0.56
C ILE A 277 -5.52 12.70 -0.77
N THR A 278 -4.94 13.43 -1.71
CA THR A 278 -5.39 13.45 -3.10
C THR A 278 -4.30 12.81 -3.93
N TYR A 279 -4.63 11.79 -4.71
CA TYR A 279 -3.72 11.27 -5.69
C TYR A 279 -4.30 11.39 -7.10
N THR A 280 -3.41 11.69 -8.04
CA THR A 280 -3.74 11.87 -9.44
C THR A 280 -2.91 10.90 -10.27
N ASN A 281 -3.59 10.21 -11.16
CA ASN A 281 -2.99 9.31 -12.14
C ASN A 281 -3.45 9.72 -13.54
N GLU A 282 -2.54 9.72 -14.51
CA GLU A 282 -2.84 9.96 -15.90
C GLU A 282 -2.45 8.75 -16.74
N ASP A 283 -3.34 8.33 -17.64
CA ASP A 283 -3.12 7.27 -18.61
C ASP A 283 -3.47 7.81 -20.00
N GLU A 284 -2.65 7.45 -20.99
CA GLU A 284 -2.87 7.85 -22.38
C GLU A 284 -2.61 6.65 -23.30
N GLU A 285 -3.58 6.35 -24.14
CA GLU A 285 -3.48 5.26 -25.11
C GLU A 285 -4.09 5.65 -26.46
N THR A 286 -3.58 5.05 -27.53
CA THR A 286 -4.15 5.21 -28.88
C THR A 286 -4.63 3.87 -29.38
N ILE A 287 -5.94 3.76 -29.65
CA ILE A 287 -6.58 2.56 -30.18
C ILE A 287 -7.21 2.89 -31.53
N LEU A 288 -6.79 2.19 -32.58
CA LEU A 288 -7.31 2.34 -33.94
C LEU A 288 -7.33 3.82 -34.44
N GLY A 289 -6.28 4.58 -34.08
CA GLY A 289 -6.17 6.00 -34.48
C GLY A 289 -6.94 6.98 -33.60
N VAL A 290 -7.64 6.51 -32.58
CA VAL A 290 -8.32 7.34 -31.59
C VAL A 290 -7.45 7.45 -30.34
N ASN A 291 -7.14 8.68 -29.93
CA ASN A 291 -6.38 8.94 -28.69
C ASN A 291 -7.35 9.04 -27.49
N TYR A 292 -7.03 8.33 -26.43
CA TYR A 292 -7.74 8.35 -25.15
C TYR A 292 -6.78 8.85 -24.08
N LYS A 293 -7.04 10.03 -23.53
CA LYS A 293 -6.36 10.53 -22.32
C LYS A 293 -7.32 10.44 -21.14
N ARG A 294 -6.93 9.71 -20.09
CA ARG A 294 -7.70 9.57 -18.86
C ARG A 294 -6.93 10.19 -17.70
N THR A 295 -7.62 10.99 -16.92
CA THR A 295 -7.11 11.54 -15.66
C THR A 295 -8.00 11.03 -14.53
N TYR A 296 -7.39 10.34 -13.58
CA TYR A 296 -8.03 9.85 -12.36
C TYR A 296 -7.59 10.71 -11.20
N VAL A 297 -8.55 11.24 -10.48
CA VAL A 297 -8.32 11.95 -9.22
C VAL A 297 -9.09 11.21 -8.15
N HIS A 298 -8.37 10.69 -7.17
CA HIS A 298 -8.98 10.04 -6.02
C HIS A 298 -8.62 10.82 -4.76
N VAL A 299 -9.60 10.98 -3.89
CA VAL A 299 -9.45 11.71 -2.64
C VAL A 299 -9.87 10.82 -1.48
N THR A 300 -8.94 10.62 -0.54
CA THR A 300 -9.17 9.90 0.71
C THR A 300 -9.15 10.89 1.86
N THR A 301 -10.22 10.94 2.66
CA THR A 301 -10.32 11.77 3.85
C THR A 301 -10.42 10.89 5.10
N TYR A 302 -9.67 11.26 6.15
CA TYR A 302 -9.58 10.51 7.40
C TYR A 302 -10.33 11.22 8.54
N GLU A 303 -11.18 10.47 9.23
CA GLU A 303 -11.76 10.85 10.51
C GLU A 303 -11.05 10.06 11.61
N TYR A 304 -10.50 10.77 12.60
CA TYR A 304 -9.79 10.15 13.73
C TYR A 304 -10.70 10.07 14.97
N THR A 305 -10.46 9.06 15.81
CA THR A 305 -11.12 8.96 17.12
C THR A 305 -10.77 10.17 17.98
N LYS A 306 -11.75 10.65 18.73
CA LYS A 306 -11.58 11.74 19.71
C LYS A 306 -10.81 11.29 20.93
#